data_111cac389ecc15554fe1be245f6d0f23
#
_entry.id   111cac389ecc15554fe1be245f6d0f23
#
_cell.length_a   1.000
_cell.length_b   1.000
_cell.length_c   1.000
_cell.angle_alpha   90.00
_cell.angle_beta   90.00
_cell.angle_gamma   90.00
#
_symmetry.space_group_name_H-M   'P 1'
#
loop_
_entity.id
_entity.type
_entity.pdbx_description
1 polymer ?
#
loop_
_entity_poly.entity_id
_entity_poly.type
_entity_poly.pdbx_seq_one_letter_code
_entity_poly.pdbx_strand_id
1 'polypeptide(L)'
;MDMIPRRLSRAQSMDVNSSQDNLAGYKAVLLGAANVPKGIPMMTTSAGTVRPAKVVVMGSGVAGLQAIATAKRLGAVVYASDVRKSAAEQIESVGGRFIEVDGMDDFEDESGYAKPLTPEFIQKVNETVCGVAKDADIIITTARIFGRPAPITVPSNAVQEFKSGAVIVDMNADVGGNCEDTKMGEIITTRNGVIIVGTSNLPGTIANTASMLYSNNLTSFITSLVKDGAITIDDDDDILFGAPEGSDFYVNGMGGVLICSDGKMHGKQTRLAGVVE
;
A
#
# COMPACT_ATOMS: atom_id res chain seq x y z
N MET A 1 1.41 6.56 -16.61
CA MET A 1 2.39 5.66 -15.94
C MET A 1 1.76 4.84 -14.80
N ASP A 2 0.76 5.34 -14.11
CA ASP A 2 0.09 4.59 -13.01
C ASP A 2 -0.83 3.45 -13.47
N MET A 3 -1.10 3.37 -14.77
CA MET A 3 -1.91 2.31 -15.41
C MET A 3 -1.05 1.18 -16.01
N ILE A 4 0.24 1.12 -15.71
CA ILE A 4 1.13 0.06 -16.21
C ILE A 4 0.61 -1.31 -15.74
N PRO A 5 0.41 -2.28 -16.67
CA PRO A 5 -0.09 -3.62 -16.34
C PRO A 5 1.00 -4.46 -15.67
N ARG A 6 1.17 -4.29 -14.36
CA ARG A 6 2.25 -4.91 -13.54
C ARG A 6 2.36 -6.44 -13.63
N ARG A 7 1.34 -7.11 -14.15
CA ARG A 7 1.34 -8.56 -14.35
C ARG A 7 2.16 -9.00 -15.54
N LEU A 8 2.31 -8.14 -16.53
CA LEU A 8 3.19 -8.41 -17.66
C LEU A 8 4.64 -8.29 -17.16
N SER A 9 5.40 -9.39 -17.22
CA SER A 9 6.79 -9.40 -16.73
C SER A 9 7.64 -8.32 -17.38
N ARG A 10 7.41 -8.02 -18.68
CA ARG A 10 8.10 -6.95 -19.39
C ARG A 10 7.73 -5.54 -18.92
N ALA A 11 6.57 -5.37 -18.25
CA ALA A 11 6.09 -4.09 -17.76
C ALA A 11 6.53 -3.79 -16.32
N GLN A 12 7.01 -4.78 -15.57
CA GLN A 12 7.37 -4.61 -14.16
C GLN A 12 8.42 -3.52 -13.91
N SER A 13 9.41 -3.39 -14.81
CA SER A 13 10.41 -2.32 -14.71
C SER A 13 9.84 -0.92 -14.94
N MET A 14 8.64 -0.82 -15.50
CA MET A 14 7.93 0.43 -15.80
C MET A 14 6.91 0.78 -14.70
N ASP A 15 6.69 -0.10 -13.71
CA ASP A 15 5.67 0.06 -12.67
C ASP A 15 6.08 1.13 -11.64
N VAL A 16 5.62 2.35 -11.89
CA VAL A 16 5.83 3.52 -11.04
C VAL A 16 5.16 3.34 -9.68
N ASN A 17 3.95 2.76 -9.65
CA ASN A 17 3.23 2.57 -8.39
C ASN A 17 4.03 1.67 -7.45
N SER A 18 4.53 0.53 -7.95
CA SER A 18 5.35 -0.36 -7.12
C SER A 18 6.63 0.31 -6.62
N SER A 19 7.33 1.08 -7.45
CA SER A 19 8.57 1.75 -7.03
C SER A 19 8.31 2.80 -5.95
N GLN A 20 7.25 3.59 -6.09
CA GLN A 20 6.91 4.66 -5.14
C GLN A 20 6.26 4.10 -3.87
N ASP A 21 5.38 3.10 -3.98
CA ASP A 21 4.77 2.43 -2.84
C ASP A 21 5.82 1.74 -1.95
N ASN A 22 6.85 1.16 -2.54
CA ASN A 22 7.97 0.60 -1.79
C ASN A 22 8.64 1.66 -0.91
N LEU A 23 8.95 2.83 -1.48
CA LEU A 23 9.52 3.94 -0.74
C LEU A 23 8.56 4.48 0.33
N ALA A 24 7.27 4.54 0.01
CA ALA A 24 6.25 4.97 0.95
C ALA A 24 6.19 4.05 2.17
N GLY A 25 6.21 2.72 1.97
CA GLY A 25 6.25 1.74 3.06
C GLY A 25 7.48 1.88 3.95
N TYR A 26 8.66 2.08 3.36
CA TYR A 26 9.88 2.40 4.11
C TYR A 26 9.72 3.67 4.95
N LYS A 27 9.24 4.77 4.33
CA LYS A 27 9.11 6.05 5.01
C LYS A 27 8.05 6.05 6.11
N ALA A 28 6.96 5.31 5.94
CA ALA A 28 5.91 5.16 6.95
C ALA A 28 6.47 4.60 8.26
N VAL A 29 7.34 3.57 8.17
CA VAL A 29 7.98 3.02 9.37
C VAL A 29 8.86 4.05 10.06
N LEU A 30 9.64 4.82 9.31
CA LEU A 30 10.50 5.87 9.89
C LEU A 30 9.68 6.97 10.56
N LEU A 31 8.54 7.36 9.99
CA LEU A 31 7.63 8.31 10.61
C LEU A 31 7.02 7.74 11.89
N GLY A 32 6.59 6.48 11.87
CA GLY A 32 6.13 5.79 13.08
C GLY A 32 7.20 5.76 14.16
N ALA A 33 8.44 5.41 13.80
CA ALA A 33 9.57 5.36 14.70
C ALA A 33 9.97 6.72 15.28
N ALA A 34 9.81 7.80 14.49
CA ALA A 34 10.12 9.17 14.93
C ALA A 34 9.07 9.75 15.90
N ASN A 35 7.83 9.26 15.85
CA ASN A 35 6.73 9.79 16.65
C ASN A 35 6.39 8.90 17.87
N VAL A 36 6.79 7.64 17.89
CA VAL A 36 6.51 6.75 19.03
C VAL A 36 7.42 7.07 20.21
N PRO A 37 6.89 7.23 21.44
CA PRO A 37 7.71 7.52 22.62
C PRO A 37 8.38 6.25 23.19
N LYS A 38 8.97 5.42 22.32
CA LYS A 38 9.55 4.13 22.69
C LYS A 38 10.67 3.74 21.72
N GLY A 39 11.72 3.10 22.22
CA GLY A 39 12.76 2.47 21.38
C GLY A 39 12.20 1.31 20.57
N ILE A 40 12.62 1.18 19.30
CA ILE A 40 12.13 0.13 18.43
C ILE A 40 12.77 -1.22 18.72
N PRO A 41 14.12 -1.37 18.75
CA PRO A 41 14.74 -2.67 19.03
C PRO A 41 14.69 -3.03 20.52
N MET A 42 14.93 -4.29 20.80
CA MET A 42 15.28 -4.70 22.15
C MET A 42 16.62 -4.06 22.55
N MET A 43 16.65 -3.46 23.73
CA MET A 43 17.86 -2.86 24.30
C MET A 43 18.05 -3.34 25.73
N THR A 44 19.29 -3.68 26.10
CA THR A 44 19.64 -4.07 27.46
C THR A 44 20.70 -3.14 28.01
N THR A 45 20.43 -2.60 29.21
CA THR A 45 21.32 -1.71 29.95
C THR A 45 21.44 -2.23 31.39
N SER A 46 22.31 -1.63 32.17
CA SER A 46 22.39 -1.89 33.62
C SER A 46 21.11 -1.51 34.37
N ALA A 47 20.27 -0.63 33.79
CA ALA A 47 18.98 -0.23 34.35
C ALA A 47 17.83 -1.19 33.97
N GLY A 48 18.10 -2.19 33.10
CA GLY A 48 17.12 -3.18 32.70
C GLY A 48 17.01 -3.36 31.17
N THR A 49 16.03 -4.20 30.77
CA THR A 49 15.78 -4.56 29.37
C THR A 49 14.53 -3.86 28.86
N VAL A 50 14.67 -3.15 27.75
CA VAL A 50 13.56 -2.58 26.97
C VAL A 50 13.08 -3.63 25.98
N ARG A 51 11.81 -3.99 26.04
CA ARG A 51 11.21 -4.92 25.07
C ARG A 51 11.06 -4.23 23.71
N PRO A 52 11.21 -4.98 22.59
CA PRO A 52 11.04 -4.41 21.25
C PRO A 52 9.65 -3.83 21.05
N ALA A 53 9.55 -2.85 20.16
CA ALA A 53 8.26 -2.30 19.77
C ALA A 53 7.43 -3.34 19.01
N LYS A 54 6.12 -3.31 19.23
CA LYS A 54 5.13 -4.07 18.47
C LYS A 54 4.60 -3.21 17.34
N VAL A 55 4.76 -3.66 16.11
CA VAL A 55 4.26 -2.99 14.90
C VAL A 55 3.18 -3.83 14.28
N VAL A 56 2.05 -3.22 13.91
CA VAL A 56 0.97 -3.87 13.16
C VAL A 56 0.83 -3.19 11.81
N VAL A 57 0.88 -3.97 10.73
CA VAL A 57 0.72 -3.48 9.35
C VAL A 57 -0.59 -4.02 8.79
N MET A 58 -1.48 -3.15 8.36
CA MET A 58 -2.78 -3.47 7.77
C MET A 58 -2.71 -3.32 6.24
N GLY A 59 -2.63 -4.45 5.56
CA GLY A 59 -2.38 -4.59 4.13
C GLY A 59 -0.93 -4.99 3.83
N SER A 60 -0.77 -5.97 2.94
CA SER A 60 0.54 -6.54 2.54
C SER A 60 0.80 -6.42 1.03
N GLY A 61 0.33 -5.35 0.41
CA GLY A 61 0.80 -4.96 -0.90
C GLY A 61 2.29 -4.55 -0.87
N VAL A 62 2.80 -3.98 -1.96
CA VAL A 62 4.21 -3.56 -2.07
C VAL A 62 4.63 -2.67 -0.89
N ALA A 63 3.80 -1.67 -0.56
CA ALA A 63 4.04 -0.77 0.57
C ALA A 63 4.06 -1.50 1.91
N GLY A 64 3.08 -2.39 2.14
CA GLY A 64 2.96 -3.14 3.38
C GLY A 64 4.12 -4.10 3.59
N LEU A 65 4.49 -4.88 2.57
CA LEU A 65 5.64 -5.79 2.65
C LEU A 65 6.95 -5.04 2.93
N GLN A 66 7.14 -3.87 2.29
CA GLN A 66 8.31 -3.04 2.58
C GLN A 66 8.27 -2.48 4.01
N ALA A 67 7.09 -2.07 4.49
CA ALA A 67 6.94 -1.61 5.87
C ALA A 67 7.28 -2.72 6.86
N ILE A 68 6.78 -3.96 6.64
CA ILE A 68 7.10 -5.13 7.46
C ILE A 68 8.61 -5.37 7.49
N ALA A 69 9.25 -5.43 6.31
CA ALA A 69 10.68 -5.65 6.18
C ALA A 69 11.51 -4.56 6.89
N THR A 70 11.10 -3.30 6.76
CA THR A 70 11.77 -2.16 7.38
C THR A 70 11.63 -2.18 8.90
N ALA A 71 10.42 -2.37 9.42
CA ALA A 71 10.17 -2.46 10.86
C ALA A 71 10.91 -3.64 11.49
N LYS A 72 10.97 -4.77 10.78
CA LYS A 72 11.73 -5.93 11.21
C LYS A 72 13.24 -5.65 11.29
N ARG A 73 13.81 -4.96 10.29
CA ARG A 73 15.22 -4.54 10.30
C ARG A 73 15.55 -3.56 11.43
N LEU A 74 14.59 -2.74 11.84
CA LEU A 74 14.73 -1.87 13.01
C LEU A 74 14.62 -2.63 14.34
N GLY A 75 14.32 -3.93 14.31
CA GLY A 75 14.25 -4.78 15.49
C GLY A 75 12.87 -4.87 16.13
N ALA A 76 11.82 -4.45 15.47
CA ALA A 76 10.44 -4.59 15.93
C ALA A 76 9.93 -6.04 15.88
N VAL A 77 8.93 -6.34 16.69
CA VAL A 77 8.06 -7.50 16.52
C VAL A 77 6.89 -7.08 15.64
N VAL A 78 6.81 -7.66 14.43
CA VAL A 78 5.88 -7.20 13.40
C VAL A 78 4.78 -8.23 13.19
N TYR A 79 3.51 -7.75 13.26
CA TYR A 79 2.31 -8.46 12.86
C TYR A 79 1.74 -7.79 11.62
N ALA A 80 1.12 -8.56 10.74
CA ALA A 80 0.50 -7.99 9.55
C ALA A 80 -0.75 -8.77 9.15
N SER A 81 -1.69 -8.08 8.52
CA SER A 81 -2.90 -8.67 7.97
C SER A 81 -3.05 -8.31 6.50
N ASP A 82 -3.70 -9.21 5.78
CA ASP A 82 -4.22 -8.96 4.42
C ASP A 82 -5.54 -9.72 4.31
N VAL A 83 -6.38 -9.33 3.37
CA VAL A 83 -7.64 -10.06 3.09
C VAL A 83 -7.41 -11.32 2.26
N ARG A 84 -6.25 -11.45 1.62
CA ARG A 84 -5.83 -12.59 0.82
C ARG A 84 -5.05 -13.57 1.69
N LYS A 85 -5.46 -14.81 1.73
CA LYS A 85 -4.75 -15.86 2.46
C LYS A 85 -3.36 -16.15 1.87
N SER A 86 -3.23 -16.03 0.54
CA SER A 86 -1.95 -16.14 -0.19
C SER A 86 -0.88 -15.15 0.29
N ALA A 87 -1.28 -14.04 0.90
CA ALA A 87 -0.36 -13.04 1.45
C ALA A 87 0.40 -13.51 2.71
N ALA A 88 -0.06 -14.59 3.38
CA ALA A 88 0.58 -15.10 4.60
C ALA A 88 2.06 -15.46 4.36
N GLU A 89 2.33 -16.23 3.30
CA GLU A 89 3.71 -16.63 2.95
C GLU A 89 4.59 -15.42 2.63
N GLN A 90 4.03 -14.40 1.96
CA GLN A 90 4.77 -13.18 1.64
C GLN A 90 5.13 -12.41 2.91
N ILE A 91 4.19 -12.27 3.86
CA ILE A 91 4.40 -11.61 5.15
C ILE A 91 5.47 -12.34 5.96
N GLU A 92 5.40 -13.67 6.04
CA GLU A 92 6.36 -14.49 6.76
C GLU A 92 7.76 -14.45 6.14
N SER A 93 7.85 -14.43 4.81
CA SER A 93 9.12 -14.37 4.08
C SER A 93 9.93 -13.10 4.40
N VAL A 94 9.26 -11.99 4.73
CA VAL A 94 9.90 -10.73 5.15
C VAL A 94 10.00 -10.58 6.67
N GLY A 95 9.66 -11.65 7.42
CA GLY A 95 9.85 -11.75 8.87
C GLY A 95 8.70 -11.19 9.70
N GLY A 96 7.53 -10.93 9.10
CA GLY A 96 6.28 -10.62 9.79
C GLY A 96 5.59 -11.87 10.35
N ARG A 97 4.58 -11.66 11.17
CA ARG A 97 3.64 -12.70 11.65
C ARG A 97 2.26 -12.39 11.07
N PHE A 98 1.70 -13.33 10.35
CA PHE A 98 0.39 -13.15 9.77
C PHE A 98 -0.70 -13.17 10.87
N ILE A 99 -1.65 -12.25 10.78
CA ILE A 99 -2.85 -12.21 11.62
C ILE A 99 -3.93 -12.95 10.86
N GLU A 100 -4.21 -14.18 11.27
CA GLU A 100 -5.27 -14.99 10.68
C GLU A 100 -6.64 -14.53 11.19
N VAL A 101 -7.61 -14.49 10.28
CA VAL A 101 -9.01 -14.17 10.60
C VAL A 101 -9.87 -15.39 10.25
N ASP A 102 -10.64 -15.88 11.21
CA ASP A 102 -11.51 -17.06 11.00
C ASP A 102 -12.47 -16.84 9.84
N GLY A 103 -12.55 -17.83 8.95
CA GLY A 103 -13.39 -17.77 7.75
C GLY A 103 -12.75 -17.00 6.60
N MET A 104 -11.44 -16.80 6.67
CA MET A 104 -10.65 -16.27 5.58
C MET A 104 -10.50 -17.37 4.52
N ASP A 105 -11.32 -17.30 3.50
CA ASP A 105 -11.11 -18.03 2.26
C ASP A 105 -10.16 -17.27 1.35
N ASP A 106 -9.78 -17.88 0.22
CA ASP A 106 -8.93 -17.19 -0.74
C ASP A 106 -9.75 -16.16 -1.53
N PHE A 107 -9.83 -14.94 -0.97
CA PHE A 107 -10.49 -13.79 -1.60
C PHE A 107 -9.60 -13.12 -2.66
N GLU A 108 -8.83 -13.92 -3.36
CA GLU A 108 -8.03 -13.46 -4.50
C GLU A 108 -8.78 -13.74 -5.79
N ASP A 109 -8.89 -12.75 -6.66
CA ASP A 109 -9.37 -12.97 -8.02
C ASP A 109 -8.23 -13.55 -8.89
N GLU A 110 -8.57 -14.03 -10.09
CA GLU A 110 -7.59 -14.53 -11.06
C GLU A 110 -6.50 -13.50 -11.38
N SER A 111 -6.74 -12.26 -11.01
CA SER A 111 -5.84 -11.13 -11.17
C SER A 111 -4.91 -10.89 -9.96
N GLY A 112 -4.99 -11.63 -8.84
CA GLY A 112 -4.21 -11.42 -7.63
C GLY A 112 -4.65 -10.19 -6.82
N TYR A 113 -5.80 -9.61 -7.15
CA TYR A 113 -6.45 -8.57 -6.35
C TYR A 113 -7.50 -9.20 -5.44
N ALA A 114 -7.75 -8.53 -4.32
CA ALA A 114 -8.83 -8.96 -3.43
C ALA A 114 -10.19 -8.87 -4.15
N LYS A 115 -10.95 -9.97 -4.14
CA LYS A 115 -12.37 -9.96 -4.54
C LYS A 115 -13.18 -9.01 -3.67
N PRO A 116 -14.34 -8.53 -4.14
CA PRO A 116 -15.26 -7.77 -3.31
C PRO A 116 -15.63 -8.59 -2.06
N LEU A 117 -15.34 -8.03 -0.88
CA LEU A 117 -15.63 -8.65 0.40
C LEU A 117 -17.02 -8.25 0.87
N THR A 118 -17.69 -9.13 1.61
CA THR A 118 -18.94 -8.75 2.26
C THR A 118 -18.67 -7.76 3.39
N PRO A 119 -19.61 -6.83 3.67
CA PRO A 119 -19.45 -5.87 4.76
C PRO A 119 -19.20 -6.56 6.11
N GLU A 120 -19.84 -7.69 6.36
CA GLU A 120 -19.72 -8.47 7.60
C GLU A 120 -18.31 -9.05 7.74
N PHE A 121 -17.71 -9.53 6.64
CA PHE A 121 -16.35 -10.03 6.66
C PHE A 121 -15.33 -8.91 6.86
N ILE A 122 -15.52 -7.76 6.20
CA ILE A 122 -14.68 -6.56 6.41
C ILE A 122 -14.71 -6.14 7.88
N GLN A 123 -15.90 -6.11 8.49
CA GLN A 123 -16.04 -5.78 9.91
C GLN A 123 -15.28 -6.77 10.78
N LYS A 124 -15.42 -8.08 10.53
CA LYS A 124 -14.70 -9.13 11.27
C LYS A 124 -13.19 -8.99 11.17
N VAL A 125 -12.67 -8.69 9.95
CA VAL A 125 -11.24 -8.43 9.74
C VAL A 125 -10.80 -7.23 10.57
N ASN A 126 -11.52 -6.11 10.48
CA ASN A 126 -11.17 -4.90 11.20
C ASN A 126 -11.18 -5.12 12.72
N GLU A 127 -12.20 -5.79 13.27
CA GLU A 127 -12.29 -6.11 14.69
C GLU A 127 -11.13 -6.99 15.15
N THR A 128 -10.81 -8.05 14.41
CA THR A 128 -9.71 -8.96 14.75
C THR A 128 -8.36 -8.24 14.72
N VAL A 129 -8.10 -7.48 13.66
CA VAL A 129 -6.80 -6.78 13.49
C VAL A 129 -6.67 -5.63 14.49
N CYS A 130 -7.72 -4.84 14.71
CA CYS A 130 -7.74 -3.82 15.74
C CYS A 130 -7.57 -4.42 17.14
N GLY A 131 -8.14 -5.60 17.40
CA GLY A 131 -7.91 -6.35 18.65
C GLY A 131 -6.44 -6.67 18.89
N VAL A 132 -5.72 -7.12 17.86
CA VAL A 132 -4.25 -7.34 17.93
C VAL A 132 -3.49 -6.01 18.07
N ALA A 133 -4.03 -4.92 17.51
CA ALA A 133 -3.39 -3.61 17.51
C ALA A 133 -3.55 -2.82 18.83
N LYS A 134 -4.43 -3.23 19.76
CA LYS A 134 -4.69 -2.51 21.02
C LYS A 134 -3.42 -2.19 21.81
N ASP A 135 -2.48 -3.10 21.85
CA ASP A 135 -1.20 -2.96 22.55
C ASP A 135 -0.01 -2.67 21.60
N ALA A 136 -0.28 -2.40 20.32
CA ALA A 136 0.74 -2.03 19.37
C ALA A 136 1.37 -0.67 19.70
N ASP A 137 2.65 -0.52 19.39
CA ASP A 137 3.37 0.75 19.51
C ASP A 137 3.20 1.58 18.24
N ILE A 138 3.19 0.91 17.07
CA ILE A 138 3.02 1.55 15.76
C ILE A 138 2.01 0.72 14.96
N ILE A 139 1.09 1.39 14.29
CA ILE A 139 0.11 0.82 13.36
C ILE A 139 0.33 1.52 12.01
N ILE A 140 0.48 0.75 10.94
CA ILE A 140 0.65 1.28 9.59
C ILE A 140 -0.49 0.75 8.74
N THR A 141 -1.26 1.65 8.13
CA THR A 141 -2.38 1.31 7.26
C THR A 141 -2.03 1.55 5.81
N THR A 142 -2.23 0.54 4.96
CA THR A 142 -1.83 0.57 3.55
C THR A 142 -2.93 0.13 2.58
N ALA A 143 -4.16 -0.12 3.08
CA ALA A 143 -5.24 -0.63 2.27
C ALA A 143 -5.72 0.42 1.25
N ARG A 144 -5.48 0.18 -0.04
CA ARG A 144 -5.87 1.08 -1.13
C ARG A 144 -6.67 0.33 -2.18
N ILE A 145 -7.76 0.95 -2.63
CA ILE A 145 -8.56 0.48 -3.77
C ILE A 145 -8.34 1.48 -4.89
N PHE A 146 -7.86 1.00 -6.03
CA PHE A 146 -7.58 1.87 -7.17
C PHE A 146 -8.85 2.61 -7.66
N GLY A 147 -8.74 3.93 -7.84
CA GLY A 147 -9.84 4.79 -8.32
C GLY A 147 -11.02 4.95 -7.34
N ARG A 148 -10.85 4.57 -6.06
CA ARG A 148 -11.87 4.72 -5.02
C ARG A 148 -11.27 5.31 -3.75
N PRO A 149 -12.09 5.91 -2.88
CA PRO A 149 -11.65 6.27 -1.53
C PRO A 149 -11.07 5.06 -0.79
N ALA A 150 -10.09 5.31 0.08
CA ALA A 150 -9.51 4.26 0.92
C ALA A 150 -10.59 3.66 1.84
N PRO A 151 -10.60 2.32 2.03
CA PRO A 151 -11.53 1.70 2.98
C PRO A 151 -11.11 2.05 4.41
N ILE A 152 -12.08 2.29 5.27
CA ILE A 152 -11.83 2.46 6.72
C ILE A 152 -11.49 1.09 7.31
N THR A 153 -10.26 0.95 7.79
CA THR A 153 -9.76 -0.25 8.48
C THR A 153 -9.58 -0.01 9.99
N VAL A 154 -9.45 1.26 10.39
CA VAL A 154 -9.34 1.68 11.80
C VAL A 154 -10.44 2.70 12.08
N PRO A 155 -11.61 2.26 12.57
CA PRO A 155 -12.69 3.17 12.94
C PRO A 155 -12.37 3.92 14.24
N SER A 156 -13.00 5.06 14.47
CA SER A 156 -12.76 5.95 15.63
C SER A 156 -12.91 5.26 16.98
N ASN A 157 -13.86 4.33 17.09
CA ASN A 157 -14.04 3.55 18.33
C ASN A 157 -12.83 2.64 18.62
N ALA A 158 -12.19 2.06 17.60
CA ALA A 158 -10.96 1.29 17.77
C ALA A 158 -9.78 2.17 18.20
N VAL A 159 -9.66 3.39 17.66
CA VAL A 159 -8.63 4.36 18.06
C VAL A 159 -8.70 4.66 19.56
N GLN A 160 -9.90 4.74 20.12
CA GLN A 160 -10.10 4.99 21.55
C GLN A 160 -9.66 3.83 22.45
N GLU A 161 -9.57 2.62 21.90
CA GLU A 161 -9.12 1.42 22.63
C GLU A 161 -7.60 1.20 22.55
N PHE A 162 -6.91 1.91 21.67
CA PHE A 162 -5.45 1.79 21.55
C PHE A 162 -4.76 2.46 22.75
N LYS A 163 -3.63 1.92 23.12
CA LYS A 163 -2.85 2.46 24.24
C LYS A 163 -2.35 3.89 23.97
N SER A 164 -2.27 4.69 25.00
CA SER A 164 -1.68 6.03 24.92
C SER A 164 -0.22 5.96 24.41
N GLY A 165 0.15 6.87 23.53
CA GLY A 165 1.46 6.90 22.87
C GLY A 165 1.59 5.95 21.68
N ALA A 166 0.55 5.18 21.33
CA ALA A 166 0.53 4.47 20.05
C ALA A 166 0.53 5.44 18.88
N VAL A 167 1.18 5.06 17.78
CA VAL A 167 1.27 5.87 16.57
C VAL A 167 0.58 5.16 15.42
N ILE A 168 -0.39 5.80 14.79
CA ILE A 168 -1.00 5.35 13.53
C ILE A 168 -0.36 6.15 12.41
N VAL A 169 0.23 5.47 11.42
CA VAL A 169 0.69 6.09 10.18
C VAL A 169 -0.25 5.68 9.06
N ASP A 170 -1.08 6.60 8.63
CA ASP A 170 -2.05 6.38 7.56
C ASP A 170 -1.45 6.76 6.22
N MET A 171 -1.11 5.75 5.42
CA MET A 171 -0.46 5.97 4.13
C MET A 171 -1.42 6.45 3.04
N ASN A 172 -2.73 6.36 3.28
CA ASN A 172 -3.77 6.71 2.31
C ASN A 172 -4.54 7.99 2.69
N ALA A 173 -3.94 8.85 3.50
CA ALA A 173 -4.54 10.13 3.91
C ALA A 173 -4.99 11.00 2.72
N ASP A 174 -4.30 10.89 1.57
CA ASP A 174 -4.61 11.61 0.32
C ASP A 174 -5.89 11.14 -0.39
N VAL A 175 -6.38 9.96 -0.06
CA VAL A 175 -7.57 9.35 -0.67
C VAL A 175 -8.65 8.99 0.38
N GLY A 176 -8.71 9.77 1.45
CA GLY A 176 -9.73 9.67 2.49
C GLY A 176 -9.26 9.01 3.79
N GLY A 177 -8.12 8.33 3.77
CA GLY A 177 -7.54 7.66 4.93
C GLY A 177 -8.14 6.29 5.22
N ASN A 178 -7.33 5.43 5.82
CA ASN A 178 -7.78 4.15 6.38
C ASN A 178 -8.19 4.27 7.85
N CYS A 179 -7.69 5.27 8.56
CA CYS A 179 -8.12 5.62 9.90
C CYS A 179 -9.15 6.74 9.83
N GLU A 180 -10.31 6.54 10.44
CA GLU A 180 -11.43 7.48 10.38
C GLU A 180 -11.08 8.87 10.94
N ASP A 181 -10.18 8.92 11.92
CA ASP A 181 -9.74 10.18 12.55
C ASP A 181 -8.57 10.86 11.82
N THR A 182 -8.10 10.30 10.70
CA THR A 182 -6.97 10.85 9.94
C THR A 182 -7.31 12.24 9.37
N LYS A 183 -6.36 13.16 9.50
CA LYS A 183 -6.37 14.45 8.81
C LYS A 183 -5.21 14.54 7.84
N MET A 184 -5.52 14.69 6.57
CA MET A 184 -4.52 14.80 5.52
C MET A 184 -3.55 15.96 5.78
N GLY A 185 -2.25 15.66 5.72
CA GLY A 185 -1.17 16.63 5.91
C GLY A 185 -0.85 16.98 7.36
N GLU A 186 -1.60 16.45 8.33
CA GLU A 186 -1.43 16.77 9.74
C GLU A 186 -0.89 15.59 10.56
N ILE A 187 -0.25 15.90 11.68
CA ILE A 187 0.02 14.98 12.78
C ILE A 187 -0.84 15.44 13.94
N ILE A 188 -1.78 14.61 14.35
CA ILE A 188 -2.71 14.93 15.43
C ILE A 188 -2.54 13.98 16.62
N THR A 189 -2.89 14.45 17.80
CA THR A 189 -2.95 13.60 18.99
C THR A 189 -4.39 13.57 19.49
N THR A 190 -4.91 12.37 19.65
CA THR A 190 -6.27 12.15 20.15
C THR A 190 -6.37 12.38 21.66
N ARG A 191 -7.60 12.41 22.21
CA ARG A 191 -7.82 12.62 23.65
C ARG A 191 -7.20 11.52 24.52
N ASN A 192 -7.15 10.27 24.06
CA ASN A 192 -6.51 9.14 24.75
C ASN A 192 -4.99 9.06 24.48
N GLY A 193 -4.40 10.04 23.78
CA GLY A 193 -2.97 10.13 23.55
C GLY A 193 -2.43 9.29 22.39
N VAL A 194 -3.29 8.81 21.49
CA VAL A 194 -2.86 8.17 20.22
C VAL A 194 -2.44 9.26 19.25
N ILE A 195 -1.31 9.06 18.59
CA ILE A 195 -0.78 9.99 17.57
C ILE A 195 -1.15 9.45 16.19
N ILE A 196 -1.79 10.27 15.36
CA ILE A 196 -2.18 9.91 14.00
C ILE A 196 -1.37 10.78 13.03
N VAL A 197 -0.61 10.11 12.16
CA VAL A 197 0.25 10.72 11.15
C VAL A 197 -0.44 10.60 9.80
N GLY A 198 -1.02 11.68 9.30
CA GLY A 198 -1.71 11.79 8.01
C GLY A 198 -0.82 12.41 6.92
N THR A 199 0.49 12.22 6.98
CA THR A 199 1.42 12.77 5.98
C THR A 199 1.16 12.18 4.61
N SER A 200 0.81 13.02 3.65
CA SER A 200 0.66 12.63 2.24
C SER A 200 2.00 12.64 1.50
N ASN A 201 2.03 12.03 0.32
CA ASN A 201 3.21 12.01 -0.56
C ASN A 201 4.51 11.57 0.15
N LEU A 202 4.45 10.43 0.83
CA LEU A 202 5.61 9.87 1.54
C LEU A 202 6.87 9.72 0.67
N PRO A 203 6.80 9.24 -0.60
CA PRO A 203 7.95 9.18 -1.48
C PRO A 203 8.61 10.53 -1.73
N GLY A 204 7.81 11.61 -1.83
CA GLY A 204 8.31 12.97 -2.02
C GLY A 204 9.21 13.45 -0.88
N THR A 205 9.07 12.90 0.33
CA THR A 205 9.93 13.22 1.48
C THR A 205 11.33 12.61 1.39
N ILE A 206 11.56 11.69 0.43
CA ILE A 206 12.87 11.10 0.08
C ILE A 206 13.13 11.28 -1.42
N ALA A 207 13.01 12.53 -1.87
CA ALA A 207 12.89 12.94 -3.26
C ALA A 207 14.00 12.39 -4.18
N ASN A 208 15.24 12.36 -3.71
CA ASN A 208 16.36 11.88 -4.53
C ASN A 208 16.16 10.42 -4.98
N THR A 209 15.81 9.55 -4.03
CA THR A 209 15.56 8.13 -4.34
C THR A 209 14.28 7.96 -5.16
N ALA A 210 13.23 8.70 -4.82
CA ALA A 210 11.95 8.67 -5.53
C ALA A 210 12.13 9.08 -7.00
N SER A 211 12.83 10.20 -7.26
CA SER A 211 13.11 10.67 -8.62
C SER A 211 13.98 9.71 -9.41
N MET A 212 14.99 9.11 -8.78
CA MET A 212 15.85 8.12 -9.43
C MET A 212 15.04 6.91 -9.90
N LEU A 213 14.22 6.32 -9.03
CA LEU A 213 13.40 5.17 -9.38
C LEU A 213 12.34 5.52 -10.43
N TYR A 214 11.71 6.68 -10.29
CA TYR A 214 10.75 7.17 -11.28
C TYR A 214 11.40 7.36 -12.66
N SER A 215 12.60 7.95 -12.69
CA SER A 215 13.38 8.11 -13.94
C SER A 215 13.71 6.76 -14.59
N ASN A 216 14.07 5.75 -13.78
CA ASN A 216 14.32 4.41 -14.29
C ASN A 216 13.05 3.78 -14.89
N ASN A 217 11.90 3.95 -14.23
CA ASN A 217 10.62 3.47 -14.77
C ASN A 217 10.29 4.16 -16.10
N LEU A 218 10.45 5.49 -16.19
CA LEU A 218 10.24 6.24 -17.43
C LEU A 218 11.20 5.80 -18.53
N THR A 219 12.47 5.61 -18.21
CA THR A 219 13.48 5.14 -19.17
C THR A 219 13.10 3.77 -19.73
N SER A 220 12.70 2.83 -18.85
CA SER A 220 12.25 1.50 -19.29
C SER A 220 11.04 1.60 -20.23
N PHE A 221 10.07 2.46 -19.90
CA PHE A 221 8.88 2.66 -20.74
C PHE A 221 9.24 3.28 -22.08
N ILE A 222 9.99 4.39 -22.09
CA ILE A 222 10.37 5.08 -23.34
C ILE A 222 11.22 4.16 -24.23
N THR A 223 12.19 3.45 -23.64
CA THR A 223 13.06 2.53 -24.39
C THR A 223 12.25 1.41 -25.05
N SER A 224 11.15 0.94 -24.43
CA SER A 224 10.28 -0.07 -25.05
C SER A 224 9.55 0.43 -26.29
N LEU A 225 9.36 1.74 -26.42
CA LEU A 225 8.70 2.36 -27.56
C LEU A 225 9.67 2.70 -28.72
N VAL A 226 10.98 2.67 -28.46
CA VAL A 226 11.96 3.05 -29.48
C VAL A 226 12.30 1.84 -30.35
N LYS A 227 12.02 1.94 -31.66
CA LYS A 227 12.42 0.98 -32.68
C LYS A 227 13.23 1.78 -33.78
N ASP A 228 14.40 1.34 -34.12
CA ASP A 228 15.27 1.95 -35.14
C ASP A 228 15.50 3.46 -34.91
N GLY A 229 15.62 3.90 -33.66
CA GLY A 229 15.88 5.29 -33.29
C GLY A 229 14.67 6.23 -33.35
N ALA A 230 13.45 5.70 -33.57
CA ALA A 230 12.21 6.45 -33.59
C ALA A 230 11.19 5.86 -32.57
N ILE A 231 10.36 6.72 -32.03
CA ILE A 231 9.21 6.27 -31.21
C ILE A 231 8.18 5.62 -32.12
N THR A 232 7.85 4.38 -31.84
CA THR A 232 6.86 3.58 -32.58
C THR A 232 5.75 3.18 -31.64
N ILE A 233 4.50 3.46 -32.00
CA ILE A 233 3.29 2.98 -31.32
C ILE A 233 2.85 1.75 -32.10
N ASP A 234 2.84 0.61 -31.40
CA ASP A 234 2.42 -0.67 -31.94
C ASP A 234 1.00 -0.94 -31.45
N ASP A 235 0.04 -1.05 -32.35
CA ASP A 235 -1.37 -1.19 -32.04
C ASP A 235 -1.69 -2.53 -31.33
N ASP A 236 -0.77 -3.51 -31.43
CA ASP A 236 -0.86 -4.80 -30.77
C ASP A 236 -0.16 -4.82 -29.38
N ASP A 237 0.41 -3.69 -28.94
CA ASP A 237 1.08 -3.60 -27.64
C ASP A 237 0.10 -3.55 -26.49
N ASP A 238 0.01 -4.63 -25.71
CA ASP A 238 -0.86 -4.77 -24.54
C ASP A 238 -0.50 -3.84 -23.37
N ILE A 239 0.71 -3.28 -23.31
CA ILE A 239 1.04 -2.21 -22.36
C ILE A 239 0.35 -0.90 -22.78
N LEU A 240 0.35 -0.59 -24.08
CA LEU A 240 -0.22 0.64 -24.59
C LEU A 240 -1.74 0.60 -24.63
N PHE A 241 -2.31 -0.48 -25.14
CA PHE A 241 -3.74 -0.59 -25.42
C PHE A 241 -4.52 -1.47 -24.41
N GLY A 242 -3.82 -2.16 -23.52
CA GLY A 242 -4.40 -3.10 -22.58
C GLY A 242 -4.53 -4.50 -23.17
N ALA A 243 -4.55 -5.49 -22.30
CA ALA A 243 -4.68 -6.89 -22.69
C ALA A 243 -6.07 -7.16 -23.31
N PRO A 244 -6.18 -8.04 -24.33
CA PRO A 244 -7.45 -8.44 -24.91
C PRO A 244 -8.40 -9.01 -23.87
N GLU A 245 -9.70 -8.75 -24.04
CA GLU A 245 -10.75 -9.30 -23.18
C GLU A 245 -10.72 -10.85 -23.25
N GLY A 246 -10.69 -11.50 -22.08
CA GLY A 246 -10.58 -12.96 -21.98
C GLY A 246 -9.14 -13.50 -21.95
N SER A 247 -8.12 -12.65 -21.97
CA SER A 247 -6.74 -13.07 -21.70
C SER A 247 -6.48 -13.14 -20.19
N ASP A 248 -5.52 -13.98 -19.77
CA ASP A 248 -5.08 -14.12 -18.36
C ASP A 248 -4.59 -12.80 -17.75
N PHE A 249 -4.31 -11.81 -18.58
CA PHE A 249 -3.81 -10.47 -18.18
C PHE A 249 -4.88 -9.38 -18.25
N TYR A 250 -6.11 -9.73 -18.64
CA TYR A 250 -7.21 -8.78 -18.71
C TYR A 250 -7.66 -8.39 -17.30
N VAL A 251 -7.54 -7.11 -16.98
CA VAL A 251 -8.09 -6.55 -15.75
C VAL A 251 -9.32 -5.75 -16.12
N ASN A 252 -10.49 -6.15 -15.63
CA ASN A 252 -11.76 -5.51 -15.93
C ASN A 252 -11.71 -3.99 -15.74
N GLY A 253 -11.86 -3.25 -16.84
CA GLY A 253 -11.90 -1.79 -16.86
C GLY A 253 -10.54 -1.08 -16.87
N MET A 254 -9.42 -1.79 -16.79
CA MET A 254 -8.10 -1.20 -17.02
C MET A 254 -7.71 -1.35 -18.49
N GLY A 255 -7.75 -0.25 -19.23
CA GLY A 255 -7.12 -0.16 -20.55
C GLY A 255 -5.60 -0.09 -20.42
N GLY A 256 -4.91 0.00 -21.56
CA GLY A 256 -3.48 0.28 -21.57
C GLY A 256 -3.16 1.70 -21.11
N VAL A 257 -1.87 2.04 -21.13
CA VAL A 257 -1.39 3.35 -20.67
C VAL A 257 -1.62 4.47 -21.66
N LEU A 258 -1.89 4.14 -22.93
CA LEU A 258 -2.16 5.13 -23.99
C LEU A 258 -3.60 5.62 -23.87
N ILE A 259 -3.75 6.90 -23.52
CA ILE A 259 -5.06 7.54 -23.35
C ILE A 259 -5.54 8.17 -24.66
N CYS A 260 -4.65 8.85 -25.36
CA CYS A 260 -4.97 9.47 -26.65
C CYS A 260 -3.73 9.55 -27.53
N SER A 261 -3.92 9.44 -28.85
CA SER A 261 -2.93 9.75 -29.89
C SER A 261 -3.65 10.27 -31.12
N ASP A 262 -3.03 11.18 -31.87
CA ASP A 262 -3.54 11.75 -33.14
C ASP A 262 -4.99 12.24 -33.03
N GLY A 263 -5.35 12.84 -31.89
CA GLY A 263 -6.69 13.36 -31.63
C GLY A 263 -7.75 12.28 -31.37
N LYS A 264 -7.39 11.03 -31.23
CA LYS A 264 -8.29 9.91 -30.89
C LYS A 264 -8.07 9.46 -29.44
N MET A 265 -9.17 9.17 -28.76
CA MET A 265 -9.15 8.54 -27.44
C MET A 265 -9.01 7.02 -27.61
N HIS A 266 -8.13 6.42 -26.81
CA HIS A 266 -7.90 4.98 -26.75
C HIS A 266 -8.41 4.41 -25.45
N GLY A 267 -9.02 3.22 -25.51
CA GLY A 267 -9.35 2.40 -24.37
C GLY A 267 -10.67 2.73 -23.67
N LYS A 268 -11.11 1.79 -22.83
CA LYS A 268 -12.30 1.89 -21.96
C LYS A 268 -12.04 2.75 -20.71
N GLN A 269 -11.02 3.54 -20.70
CA GLN A 269 -10.52 4.31 -19.53
C GLN A 269 -11.48 5.42 -19.10
N THR A 270 -12.35 5.89 -19.97
CA THR A 270 -13.40 6.87 -19.68
C THR A 270 -14.34 6.46 -18.55
N ARG A 271 -14.40 5.17 -18.18
CA ARG A 271 -15.26 4.69 -17.09
C ARG A 271 -14.61 4.80 -15.70
N LEU A 272 -13.29 4.94 -15.60
CA LEU A 272 -12.61 5.06 -14.31
C LEU A 272 -12.56 6.50 -13.78
N ALA A 273 -12.70 7.48 -14.66
CA ALA A 273 -12.53 8.89 -14.30
C ALA A 273 -13.76 9.55 -13.65
N GLY A 274 -14.90 8.87 -13.55
CA GLY A 274 -16.12 9.53 -13.06
C GLY A 274 -16.49 10.79 -13.85
N VAL A 275 -15.88 11.01 -15.00
CA VAL A 275 -16.23 12.06 -15.95
C VAL A 275 -17.36 11.50 -16.79
N VAL A 276 -18.52 11.58 -16.21
CA VAL A 276 -19.78 11.47 -16.94
C VAL A 276 -20.21 12.87 -17.26
N GLU A 277 -20.61 12.99 -18.49
CA GLU A 277 -21.46 14.06 -18.98
C GLU A 277 -21.76 15.23 -18.07
#